data_ccb3f2c78363156cd865d3757275a55c
#
_entry.id   ccb3f2c78363156cd865d3757275a55c
#
_cell.length_a   1.000
_cell.length_b   1.000
_cell.length_c   1.000
_cell.angle_alpha   90.00
_cell.angle_beta   90.00
_cell.angle_gamma   90.00
#
_symmetry.space_group_name_H-M   'P 1'
#
loop_
_entity.id
_entity.type
_entity.pdbx_description
1 polymer ?
#
loop_
_entity_poly.entity_id
_entity_poly.type
_entity_poly.pdbx_seq_one_letter_code
_entity_poly.pdbx_strand_id
1 'polypeptide(L)'
;RLYVRGLDQLDPVPVPGSDGGILPFFSADGQWVGFRQGNRLVKVALAGGPVTPICDATGDTYGATWTSADTIIFASDSGLMDVPAAGGIARVIARPDTGEAFRWPDVLPGGRAVLFTVFARGTVKLAALDRRTGAVKRLQQPGAYPRYVTAGFVVLSDPSGIISAVPFDARRLEVTGAAMPLADKVSTASDGDRNLGVSSSGDFAYQANPSAGSRLVLVDRNGAARNAGSDTGFYYAPRLSPDGKRVAVARWADINFATRDVWVLDLVQHTRTRLTFD
;
A
#
# COMPACT_ATOMS: atom_id res chain seq x y z
N ARG A 1 6.26 3.52 14.96
CA ARG A 1 5.51 4.71 15.40
C ARG A 1 5.05 5.49 14.19
N LEU A 2 3.84 6.04 14.25
CA LEU A 2 3.31 6.95 13.24
C LEU A 2 3.76 8.38 13.53
N TYR A 3 3.84 9.18 12.47
CA TYR A 3 4.14 10.59 12.52
C TYR A 3 3.11 11.36 11.69
N VAL A 4 2.75 12.54 12.12
CA VAL A 4 1.89 13.47 11.39
C VAL A 4 2.66 14.76 11.12
N ARG A 5 2.44 15.35 9.94
CA ARG A 5 3.03 16.63 9.57
C ARG A 5 2.02 17.46 8.79
N GLY A 6 1.81 18.69 9.18
CA GLY A 6 1.10 19.66 8.35
C GLY A 6 1.89 19.93 7.05
N LEU A 7 1.19 20.15 5.95
CA LEU A 7 1.86 20.44 4.66
C LEU A 7 2.64 21.76 4.68
N ASP A 8 2.30 22.66 5.60
CA ASP A 8 2.96 23.93 5.89
C ASP A 8 4.10 23.83 6.93
N GLN A 9 4.35 22.64 7.46
CA GLN A 9 5.38 22.39 8.47
C GLN A 9 6.55 21.61 7.90
N LEU A 10 7.75 21.82 8.44
CA LEU A 10 8.96 21.10 8.02
C LEU A 10 9.13 19.78 8.79
N ASP A 11 8.85 19.78 10.07
CA ASP A 11 9.14 18.66 10.94
C ASP A 11 7.88 17.82 11.24
N PRO A 12 7.99 16.48 11.14
CA PRO A 12 6.91 15.59 11.53
C PRO A 12 6.86 15.44 13.05
N VAL A 13 5.64 15.41 13.58
CA VAL A 13 5.38 15.20 15.00
C VAL A 13 4.98 13.73 15.24
N PRO A 14 5.56 13.04 16.23
CA PRO A 14 5.16 11.67 16.53
C PRO A 14 3.73 11.63 17.09
N VAL A 15 2.94 10.66 16.63
CA VAL A 15 1.60 10.39 17.15
C VAL A 15 1.73 9.55 18.43
N PRO A 16 1.33 10.06 19.61
CA PRO A 16 1.49 9.35 20.87
C PRO A 16 0.74 8.01 20.86
N GLY A 17 1.33 6.97 21.46
CA GLY A 17 0.72 5.63 21.57
C GLY A 17 0.68 4.83 20.26
N SER A 18 1.22 5.34 19.17
CA SER A 18 1.19 4.66 17.85
C SER A 18 2.38 3.73 17.60
N ASP A 19 3.09 3.29 18.65
CA ASP A 19 4.22 2.38 18.50
C ASP A 19 3.77 1.04 17.88
N GLY A 20 4.47 0.60 16.82
CA GLY A 20 4.08 -0.56 16.03
C GLY A 20 2.84 -0.34 15.13
N GLY A 21 2.32 0.89 15.06
CA GLY A 21 1.21 1.23 14.17
C GLY A 21 1.60 1.19 12.70
N ILE A 22 0.73 0.60 11.87
CA ILE A 22 0.85 0.49 10.42
C ILE A 22 -0.49 0.83 9.74
N LEU A 23 -0.47 1.04 8.43
CA LEU A 23 -1.66 1.30 7.61
C LEU A 23 -2.54 2.44 8.15
N PRO A 24 -1.99 3.65 8.33
CA PRO A 24 -2.75 4.77 8.86
C PRO A 24 -3.81 5.26 7.87
N PHE A 25 -4.93 5.72 8.40
CA PHE A 25 -6.01 6.38 7.66
C PHE A 25 -6.64 7.49 8.50
N PHE A 26 -7.08 8.55 7.85
CA PHE A 26 -7.74 9.66 8.53
C PHE A 26 -9.24 9.45 8.66
N SER A 27 -9.84 10.03 9.71
CA SER A 27 -11.28 10.27 9.74
C SER A 27 -11.68 11.29 8.67
N ALA A 28 -12.95 11.27 8.27
CA ALA A 28 -13.46 12.15 7.22
C ALA A 28 -13.34 13.65 7.56
N ASP A 29 -13.34 13.99 8.84
CA ASP A 29 -13.15 15.37 9.36
C ASP A 29 -11.66 15.72 9.60
N GLY A 30 -10.75 14.74 9.40
CA GLY A 30 -9.32 14.93 9.62
C GLY A 30 -8.89 15.07 11.09
N GLN A 31 -9.79 14.83 12.07
CA GLN A 31 -9.47 15.01 13.49
C GLN A 31 -8.85 13.75 14.13
N TRP A 32 -9.03 12.59 13.52
CA TRP A 32 -8.56 11.31 14.03
C TRP A 32 -7.68 10.58 13.02
N VAL A 33 -6.75 9.81 13.55
CA VAL A 33 -6.01 8.79 12.78
C VAL A 33 -6.39 7.42 13.29
N GLY A 34 -6.92 6.59 12.39
CA GLY A 34 -7.07 5.16 12.60
C GLY A 34 -5.82 4.45 12.07
N PHE A 35 -5.46 3.32 12.68
CA PHE A 35 -4.33 2.50 12.24
C PHE A 35 -4.44 1.08 12.79
N ARG A 36 -3.70 0.16 12.20
CA ARG A 36 -3.54 -1.18 12.75
C ARG A 36 -2.41 -1.20 13.77
N GLN A 37 -2.67 -1.77 14.95
CA GLN A 37 -1.68 -2.02 15.99
C GLN A 37 -1.81 -3.47 16.47
N GLY A 38 -0.84 -4.30 16.14
CA GLY A 38 -0.95 -5.74 16.35
C GLY A 38 -2.15 -6.32 15.59
N ASN A 39 -3.05 -7.01 16.30
CA ASN A 39 -4.26 -7.62 15.76
C ASN A 39 -5.52 -6.76 15.96
N ARG A 40 -5.38 -5.43 16.08
CA ARG A 40 -6.51 -4.53 16.30
C ARG A 40 -6.45 -3.33 15.36
N LEU A 41 -7.62 -2.86 14.95
CA LEU A 41 -7.79 -1.49 14.51
C LEU A 41 -8.01 -0.61 15.73
N VAL A 42 -7.28 0.48 15.76
CA VAL A 42 -7.33 1.47 16.85
C VAL A 42 -7.38 2.87 16.26
N LYS A 43 -7.74 3.87 17.07
CA LYS A 43 -7.73 5.28 16.69
C LYS A 43 -7.15 6.15 17.77
N VAL A 44 -6.66 7.32 17.39
CA VAL A 44 -6.18 8.38 18.28
C VAL A 44 -6.55 9.74 17.69
N ALA A 45 -6.92 10.69 18.55
CA ALA A 45 -7.17 12.06 18.11
C ALA A 45 -5.85 12.76 17.77
N LEU A 46 -5.81 13.56 16.71
CA LEU A 46 -4.63 14.34 16.34
C LEU A 46 -4.30 15.42 17.39
N ALA A 47 -5.31 15.92 18.09
CA ALA A 47 -5.11 16.84 19.23
C ALA A 47 -4.45 16.17 20.44
N GLY A 48 -4.22 14.86 20.40
CA GLY A 48 -3.70 14.05 21.50
C GLY A 48 -4.78 13.32 22.28
N GLY A 49 -4.37 12.41 23.14
CA GLY A 49 -5.26 11.58 23.94
C GLY A 49 -4.88 10.10 23.91
N PRO A 50 -5.67 9.25 24.57
CA PRO A 50 -5.41 7.81 24.58
C PRO A 50 -5.75 7.16 23.25
N VAL A 51 -4.99 6.13 22.89
CA VAL A 51 -5.35 5.24 21.80
C VAL A 51 -6.55 4.40 22.20
N THR A 52 -7.59 4.42 21.36
CA THR A 52 -8.87 3.75 21.62
C THR A 52 -9.05 2.58 20.65
N PRO A 53 -9.34 1.36 21.12
CA PRO A 53 -9.64 0.24 20.26
C PRO A 53 -10.94 0.45 19.47
N ILE A 54 -10.95 0.00 18.21
CA ILE A 54 -12.15 -0.01 17.36
C ILE A 54 -12.69 -1.43 17.26
N CYS A 55 -11.86 -2.36 16.78
CA CYS A 55 -12.25 -3.78 16.69
C CYS A 55 -11.02 -4.67 16.64
N ASP A 56 -11.22 -5.96 16.88
CA ASP A 56 -10.23 -6.96 16.54
C ASP A 56 -10.12 -7.10 15.00
N ALA A 57 -8.89 -7.17 14.53
CA ALA A 57 -8.54 -7.34 13.11
C ALA A 57 -7.53 -8.48 13.01
N THR A 58 -8.03 -9.70 13.28
CA THR A 58 -7.24 -10.94 13.21
C THR A 58 -6.94 -11.27 11.75
N GLY A 59 -5.75 -11.77 11.47
CA GLY A 59 -5.26 -11.98 10.11
C GLY A 59 -4.67 -10.70 9.51
N ASP A 60 -4.41 -10.70 8.21
CA ASP A 60 -3.88 -9.53 7.54
C ASP A 60 -4.96 -8.51 7.21
N THR A 61 -4.60 -7.23 7.29
CA THR A 61 -5.41 -6.10 6.85
C THR A 61 -4.69 -5.36 5.73
N TYR A 62 -5.47 -4.86 4.76
CA TYR A 62 -4.92 -4.29 3.53
C TYR A 62 -5.54 -2.92 3.23
N GLY A 63 -5.33 -1.99 4.16
CA GLY A 63 -5.85 -0.63 4.06
C GLY A 63 -7.26 -0.47 4.61
N ALA A 64 -7.60 0.78 4.93
CA ALA A 64 -8.90 1.19 5.44
C ALA A 64 -9.27 2.59 4.97
N THR A 65 -10.56 2.91 5.05
CA THR A 65 -11.13 4.22 4.80
C THR A 65 -12.21 4.52 5.84
N TRP A 66 -12.40 5.80 6.16
CA TRP A 66 -13.36 6.25 7.17
C TRP A 66 -14.43 7.12 6.52
N THR A 67 -15.67 6.70 6.61
CA THR A 67 -16.80 7.41 6.01
C THR A 67 -17.21 8.61 6.85
N SER A 68 -17.87 9.59 6.23
CA SER A 68 -18.48 10.73 6.94
C SER A 68 -19.63 10.34 7.88
N ALA A 69 -20.13 9.11 7.80
CA ALA A 69 -21.13 8.54 8.69
C ALA A 69 -20.50 7.73 9.84
N ASP A 70 -19.25 8.00 10.19
CA ASP A 70 -18.49 7.34 11.26
C ASP A 70 -18.46 5.81 11.18
N THR A 71 -18.37 5.29 9.97
CA THR A 71 -18.14 3.87 9.70
C THR A 71 -16.75 3.69 9.08
N ILE A 72 -15.97 2.78 9.59
CA ILE A 72 -14.68 2.39 9.03
C ILE A 72 -14.89 1.18 8.14
N ILE A 73 -14.36 1.24 6.93
CA ILE A 73 -14.35 0.12 5.98
C ILE A 73 -12.89 -0.28 5.78
N PHE A 74 -12.59 -1.55 5.97
CA PHE A 74 -11.25 -2.07 5.80
C PHE A 74 -11.24 -3.38 5.01
N ALA A 75 -10.12 -3.68 4.37
CA ALA A 75 -9.92 -4.94 3.69
C ALA A 75 -9.17 -5.93 4.60
N SER A 76 -9.58 -7.18 4.55
CA SER A 76 -8.98 -8.31 5.27
C SER A 76 -8.97 -9.56 4.40
N ASP A 77 -8.41 -10.65 4.90
CA ASP A 77 -8.49 -11.96 4.24
C ASP A 77 -9.94 -12.44 4.02
N SER A 78 -10.88 -11.98 4.85
CA SER A 78 -12.31 -12.29 4.71
C SER A 78 -13.03 -11.45 3.64
N GLY A 79 -12.38 -10.42 3.11
CA GLY A 79 -12.92 -9.48 2.14
C GLY A 79 -13.05 -8.05 2.69
N LEU A 80 -14.02 -7.29 2.22
CA LEU A 80 -14.31 -5.96 2.78
C LEU A 80 -15.17 -6.11 4.03
N MET A 81 -14.74 -5.42 5.07
CA MET A 81 -15.37 -5.38 6.38
C MET A 81 -15.84 -3.96 6.68
N ASP A 82 -16.91 -3.81 7.47
CA ASP A 82 -17.26 -2.54 8.09
C ASP A 82 -17.39 -2.65 9.61
N VAL A 83 -17.15 -1.53 10.30
CA VAL A 83 -17.28 -1.41 11.74
C VAL A 83 -17.59 0.06 12.10
N PRO A 84 -18.47 0.34 13.09
CA PRO A 84 -18.64 1.69 13.60
C PRO A 84 -17.32 2.25 14.14
N ALA A 85 -17.01 3.51 13.91
CA ALA A 85 -15.81 4.15 14.46
C ALA A 85 -15.81 4.23 15.98
N ALA A 86 -17.00 4.17 16.61
CA ALA A 86 -17.15 4.05 18.05
C ALA A 86 -16.69 2.69 18.62
N GLY A 87 -16.45 1.74 17.74
CA GLY A 87 -16.04 0.38 18.07
C GLY A 87 -17.17 -0.64 17.96
N GLY A 88 -16.79 -1.91 17.96
CA GLY A 88 -17.74 -3.01 17.90
C GLY A 88 -17.23 -4.23 17.12
N ILE A 89 -18.16 -5.06 16.68
CA ILE A 89 -17.87 -6.26 15.91
C ILE A 89 -17.87 -5.90 14.42
N ALA A 90 -16.75 -6.14 13.75
CA ALA A 90 -16.64 -5.93 12.31
C ALA A 90 -17.51 -6.96 11.54
N ARG A 91 -18.15 -6.50 10.47
CA ARG A 91 -19.03 -7.31 9.61
C ARG A 91 -18.49 -7.37 8.20
N VAL A 92 -18.62 -8.53 7.56
CA VAL A 92 -18.28 -8.69 6.14
C VAL A 92 -19.36 -8.04 5.29
N ILE A 93 -18.98 -7.10 4.43
CA ILE A 93 -19.87 -6.41 3.49
C ILE A 93 -19.67 -6.85 2.03
N ALA A 94 -18.53 -7.45 1.70
CA ALA A 94 -18.30 -8.11 0.41
C ALA A 94 -17.19 -9.16 0.55
N ARG A 95 -17.38 -10.30 -0.12
CA ARG A 95 -16.39 -11.40 -0.14
C ARG A 95 -15.73 -11.50 -1.51
N PRO A 96 -14.41 -11.78 -1.55
CA PRO A 96 -13.76 -12.11 -2.81
C PRO A 96 -14.20 -13.49 -3.31
N ASP A 97 -14.10 -13.69 -4.62
CA ASP A 97 -14.23 -15.00 -5.22
C ASP A 97 -12.99 -15.86 -4.92
N THR A 98 -13.10 -17.19 -5.13
CA THR A 98 -11.97 -18.10 -4.90
C THR A 98 -10.74 -17.70 -5.71
N GLY A 99 -9.62 -17.48 -5.03
CA GLY A 99 -8.35 -17.07 -5.64
C GLY A 99 -8.23 -15.57 -5.85
N GLU A 100 -9.14 -14.78 -5.30
CA GLU A 100 -9.07 -13.33 -5.26
C GLU A 100 -8.81 -12.80 -3.85
N ALA A 101 -8.33 -11.57 -3.77
CA ALA A 101 -8.20 -10.80 -2.54
C ALA A 101 -8.63 -9.35 -2.80
N PHE A 102 -9.31 -8.74 -1.83
CA PHE A 102 -9.70 -7.33 -1.87
C PHE A 102 -8.72 -6.50 -1.05
N ARG A 103 -8.29 -5.34 -1.58
CA ARG A 103 -7.33 -4.46 -0.90
C ARG A 103 -7.64 -3.00 -1.16
N TRP A 104 -7.15 -2.14 -0.26
CA TRP A 104 -7.12 -0.67 -0.34
C TRP A 104 -8.46 -0.05 -0.68
N PRO A 105 -9.46 -0.22 0.19
CA PRO A 105 -10.75 0.42 0.00
C PRO A 105 -10.63 1.95 0.06
N ASP A 106 -11.45 2.62 -0.74
CA ASP A 106 -11.66 4.06 -0.73
C ASP A 106 -13.14 4.38 -0.88
N VAL A 107 -13.71 5.08 0.09
CA VAL A 107 -15.14 5.40 0.09
C VAL A 107 -15.42 6.59 -0.82
N LEU A 108 -16.40 6.45 -1.71
CA LEU A 108 -16.87 7.56 -2.52
C LEU A 108 -17.66 8.59 -1.68
N PRO A 109 -17.70 9.86 -2.07
CA PRO A 109 -18.47 10.89 -1.39
C PRO A 109 -19.93 10.46 -1.15
N GLY A 110 -20.44 10.78 0.03
CA GLY A 110 -21.77 10.36 0.47
C GLY A 110 -21.85 8.90 0.95
N GLY A 111 -20.74 8.15 0.95
CA GLY A 111 -20.67 6.82 1.55
C GLY A 111 -21.45 5.72 0.82
N ARG A 112 -22.00 6.01 -0.36
CA ARG A 112 -22.84 5.08 -1.14
C ARG A 112 -22.06 3.90 -1.68
N ALA A 113 -20.84 4.12 -2.12
CA ALA A 113 -20.03 3.07 -2.73
C ALA A 113 -18.59 3.12 -2.24
N VAL A 114 -17.88 2.03 -2.42
CA VAL A 114 -16.48 1.84 -2.07
C VAL A 114 -15.73 1.36 -3.28
N LEU A 115 -14.69 2.08 -3.69
CA LEU A 115 -13.71 1.59 -4.65
C LEU A 115 -12.68 0.72 -3.92
N PHE A 116 -12.17 -0.28 -4.58
CA PHE A 116 -11.11 -1.13 -4.03
C PHE A 116 -10.38 -1.87 -5.14
N THR A 117 -9.26 -2.46 -4.77
CA THR A 117 -8.47 -3.30 -5.67
C THR A 117 -8.82 -4.75 -5.50
N VAL A 118 -8.96 -5.46 -6.61
CA VAL A 118 -9.08 -6.92 -6.69
C VAL A 118 -7.78 -7.49 -7.20
N PHE A 119 -7.14 -8.31 -6.38
CA PHE A 119 -6.04 -9.16 -6.77
C PHE A 119 -6.58 -10.52 -7.18
N ALA A 120 -6.25 -10.94 -8.38
CA ALA A 120 -6.47 -12.29 -8.87
C ALA A 120 -5.17 -12.78 -9.51
N ARG A 121 -5.04 -14.08 -9.77
CA ARG A 121 -3.81 -14.66 -10.32
C ARG A 121 -3.29 -13.87 -11.53
N GLY A 122 -2.19 -13.15 -11.35
CA GLY A 122 -1.53 -12.36 -12.40
C GLY A 122 -2.27 -11.09 -12.84
N THR A 123 -3.37 -10.70 -12.21
CA THR A 123 -4.10 -9.48 -12.56
C THR A 123 -4.42 -8.64 -11.33
N VAL A 124 -4.37 -7.31 -11.52
CA VAL A 124 -4.72 -6.31 -10.51
C VAL A 124 -5.66 -5.32 -11.17
N LYS A 125 -6.90 -5.29 -10.73
CA LYS A 125 -7.96 -4.45 -11.31
C LYS A 125 -8.76 -3.76 -10.23
N LEU A 126 -9.45 -2.69 -10.60
CA LEU A 126 -10.39 -2.00 -9.72
C LEU A 126 -11.76 -2.69 -9.70
N ALA A 127 -12.44 -2.53 -8.58
CA ALA A 127 -13.86 -2.83 -8.43
C ALA A 127 -14.55 -1.77 -7.57
N ALA A 128 -15.86 -1.74 -7.63
CA ALA A 128 -16.71 -0.88 -6.82
C ALA A 128 -17.81 -1.72 -6.13
N LEU A 129 -17.99 -1.53 -4.83
CA LEU A 129 -19.09 -2.06 -4.05
C LEU A 129 -20.18 -0.99 -3.93
N ASP A 130 -21.38 -1.25 -4.43
CA ASP A 130 -22.57 -0.45 -4.08
C ASP A 130 -23.07 -0.93 -2.70
N ARG A 131 -22.91 -0.09 -1.68
CA ARG A 131 -23.26 -0.46 -0.30
C ARG A 131 -24.76 -0.59 -0.05
N ARG A 132 -25.60 -0.02 -0.92
CA ARG A 132 -27.05 -0.13 -0.81
C ARG A 132 -27.55 -1.50 -1.27
N THR A 133 -26.95 -2.05 -2.31
CA THR A 133 -27.37 -3.31 -2.92
C THR A 133 -26.49 -4.49 -2.54
N GLY A 134 -25.27 -4.24 -2.03
CA GLY A 134 -24.26 -5.24 -1.82
C GLY A 134 -23.57 -5.72 -3.11
N ALA A 135 -23.93 -5.16 -4.26
CA ALA A 135 -23.39 -5.58 -5.55
C ALA A 135 -21.95 -5.11 -5.75
N VAL A 136 -21.08 -6.02 -6.17
CA VAL A 136 -19.71 -5.74 -6.58
C VAL A 136 -19.64 -5.63 -8.09
N LYS A 137 -19.28 -4.45 -8.59
CA LYS A 137 -19.05 -4.19 -10.01
C LYS A 137 -17.54 -4.27 -10.30
N ARG A 138 -17.13 -5.24 -11.13
CA ARG A 138 -15.76 -5.37 -11.61
C ARG A 138 -15.49 -4.34 -12.68
N LEU A 139 -14.52 -3.46 -12.45
CA LEU A 139 -14.11 -2.48 -13.45
C LEU A 139 -13.00 -3.07 -14.33
N GLN A 140 -13.03 -2.78 -15.63
CA GLN A 140 -12.00 -3.26 -16.56
C GLN A 140 -10.71 -2.40 -16.51
N GLN A 141 -10.57 -1.59 -15.47
CA GLN A 141 -9.43 -0.71 -15.26
C GLN A 141 -8.32 -1.46 -14.52
N PRO A 142 -7.16 -1.70 -15.15
CA PRO A 142 -5.97 -2.18 -14.46
C PRO A 142 -5.45 -1.12 -13.47
N GLY A 143 -4.91 -1.59 -12.36
CA GLY A 143 -4.29 -0.72 -11.36
C GLY A 143 -4.69 -1.06 -9.95
N ALA A 144 -4.06 -0.40 -9.01
CA ALA A 144 -4.17 -0.62 -7.58
C ALA A 144 -4.27 0.69 -6.82
N TYR A 145 -4.67 0.60 -5.56
CA TYR A 145 -4.69 1.72 -4.63
C TYR A 145 -5.57 2.88 -5.10
N PRO A 146 -6.86 2.63 -5.44
CA PRO A 146 -7.73 3.68 -5.94
C PRO A 146 -7.96 4.76 -4.88
N ARG A 147 -7.92 6.02 -5.31
CA ARG A 147 -8.31 7.18 -4.50
C ARG A 147 -9.18 8.10 -5.34
N TYR A 148 -10.41 8.28 -4.92
CA TYR A 148 -11.34 9.15 -5.62
C TYR A 148 -11.10 10.63 -5.28
N VAL A 149 -11.06 11.47 -6.29
CA VAL A 149 -11.02 12.93 -6.14
C VAL A 149 -12.31 13.55 -6.63
N THR A 150 -12.79 14.59 -5.94
CA THR A 150 -14.10 15.21 -6.19
C THR A 150 -14.25 15.82 -7.57
N ALA A 151 -13.13 16.05 -8.28
CA ALA A 151 -13.12 16.48 -9.67
C ALA A 151 -13.60 15.39 -10.68
N GLY A 152 -14.00 14.20 -10.19
CA GLY A 152 -14.51 13.12 -11.04
C GLY A 152 -13.43 12.20 -11.59
N PHE A 153 -12.34 12.02 -10.86
CA PHE A 153 -11.25 11.12 -11.23
C PHE A 153 -10.96 10.11 -10.13
N VAL A 154 -10.42 8.98 -10.53
CA VAL A 154 -9.76 8.03 -9.63
C VAL A 154 -8.26 8.11 -9.87
N VAL A 155 -7.50 8.47 -8.85
CA VAL A 155 -6.04 8.36 -8.85
C VAL A 155 -5.70 6.92 -8.45
N LEU A 156 -4.83 6.28 -9.20
CA LEU A 156 -4.40 4.91 -8.98
C LEU A 156 -2.94 4.74 -9.37
N SER A 157 -2.32 3.65 -8.97
CA SER A 157 -1.01 3.25 -9.49
C SER A 157 -1.11 1.94 -10.27
N ASP A 158 -0.37 1.84 -11.34
CA ASP A 158 -0.18 0.58 -12.04
C ASP A 158 0.85 -0.32 -11.33
N PRO A 159 1.04 -1.59 -11.75
CA PRO A 159 2.05 -2.48 -11.18
C PRO A 159 3.48 -1.95 -11.30
N SER A 160 3.78 -1.10 -12.28
CA SER A 160 5.12 -0.51 -12.46
C SER A 160 5.38 0.69 -11.52
N GLY A 161 4.35 1.14 -10.81
CA GLY A 161 4.42 2.28 -9.88
C GLY A 161 4.07 3.63 -10.52
N ILE A 162 3.63 3.65 -11.78
CA ILE A 162 3.15 4.88 -12.41
C ILE A 162 1.82 5.30 -11.77
N ILE A 163 1.75 6.54 -11.31
CA ILE A 163 0.51 7.15 -10.84
C ILE A 163 -0.25 7.71 -12.03
N SER A 164 -1.53 7.38 -12.13
CA SER A 164 -2.41 7.89 -13.19
C SER A 164 -3.73 8.39 -12.61
N ALA A 165 -4.35 9.35 -13.28
CA ALA A 165 -5.74 9.73 -13.07
C ALA A 165 -6.62 9.13 -14.15
N VAL A 166 -7.75 8.57 -13.75
CA VAL A 166 -8.73 7.95 -14.65
C VAL A 166 -10.07 8.64 -14.46
N PRO A 167 -10.72 9.17 -15.53
CA PRO A 167 -12.05 9.76 -15.43
C PRO A 167 -13.07 8.72 -14.94
N PHE A 168 -13.88 9.09 -13.94
CA PHE A 168 -14.76 8.15 -13.26
C PHE A 168 -16.13 8.76 -12.93
N ASP A 169 -17.20 8.13 -13.38
CA ASP A 169 -18.56 8.46 -12.99
C ASP A 169 -18.93 7.74 -11.67
N ALA A 170 -18.92 8.48 -10.57
CA ALA A 170 -19.22 7.95 -9.24
C ALA A 170 -20.69 7.54 -9.07
N ARG A 171 -21.62 8.00 -9.92
CA ARG A 171 -23.04 7.62 -9.88
C ARG A 171 -23.28 6.29 -10.56
N ARG A 172 -22.63 6.08 -11.71
CA ARG A 172 -22.71 4.85 -12.50
C ARG A 172 -21.71 3.80 -12.08
N LEU A 173 -20.70 4.20 -11.29
CA LEU A 173 -19.55 3.38 -10.92
C LEU A 173 -18.85 2.86 -12.18
N GLU A 174 -18.44 3.79 -13.06
CA GLU A 174 -17.86 3.47 -14.37
C GLU A 174 -16.66 4.36 -14.67
N VAL A 175 -15.64 3.74 -15.26
CA VAL A 175 -14.55 4.46 -15.90
C VAL A 175 -15.07 5.04 -17.21
N THR A 176 -14.86 6.34 -17.44
CA THR A 176 -15.42 7.07 -18.58
C THR A 176 -14.37 7.55 -19.58
N GLY A 177 -13.11 7.28 -19.35
CA GLY A 177 -12.02 7.70 -20.24
C GLY A 177 -10.73 6.96 -19.98
N ALA A 178 -9.70 7.29 -20.77
CA ALA A 178 -8.37 6.70 -20.66
C ALA A 178 -7.61 7.21 -19.43
N ALA A 179 -6.70 6.39 -18.92
CA ALA A 179 -5.78 6.78 -17.85
C ALA A 179 -4.78 7.84 -18.34
N MET A 180 -4.59 8.87 -17.56
CA MET A 180 -3.64 9.97 -17.79
C MET A 180 -2.52 9.87 -16.76
N PRO A 181 -1.26 9.63 -17.16
CA PRO A 181 -0.14 9.61 -16.24
C PRO A 181 0.04 10.96 -15.52
N LEU A 182 0.25 10.94 -14.21
CA LEU A 182 0.50 12.11 -13.38
C LEU A 182 1.94 12.16 -12.87
N ALA A 183 2.47 11.02 -12.45
CA ALA A 183 3.82 10.91 -11.91
C ALA A 183 4.36 9.49 -12.06
N ASP A 184 5.69 9.39 -12.10
CA ASP A 184 6.41 8.13 -12.24
C ASP A 184 6.85 7.58 -10.87
N LYS A 185 6.84 6.25 -10.76
CA LYS A 185 7.63 5.46 -9.83
C LYS A 185 7.44 5.77 -8.35
N VAL A 186 6.20 5.56 -7.90
CA VAL A 186 5.89 5.48 -6.46
C VAL A 186 6.53 4.25 -5.85
N SER A 187 7.14 4.41 -4.69
CA SER A 187 7.69 3.29 -3.94
C SER A 187 6.55 2.38 -3.43
N THR A 188 6.81 1.08 -3.46
CA THR A 188 5.92 0.04 -2.95
C THR A 188 6.50 -0.52 -1.67
N ALA A 189 5.72 -0.61 -0.61
CA ALA A 189 6.10 -1.31 0.60
C ALA A 189 6.15 -2.84 0.37
N SER A 190 6.79 -3.56 1.28
CA SER A 190 6.98 -5.02 1.17
C SER A 190 5.67 -5.83 1.16
N ASP A 191 4.59 -5.25 1.67
CA ASP A 191 3.23 -5.83 1.68
C ASP A 191 2.40 -5.47 0.44
N GLY A 192 3.01 -4.74 -0.51
CA GLY A 192 2.38 -4.28 -1.74
C GLY A 192 1.63 -2.96 -1.58
N ASP A 193 1.64 -2.35 -0.40
CA ASP A 193 1.08 -1.03 -0.17
C ASP A 193 1.85 0.04 -0.95
N ARG A 194 1.16 1.12 -1.32
CA ARG A 194 1.76 2.25 -2.04
C ARG A 194 2.01 3.40 -1.09
N ASN A 195 3.23 3.92 -1.09
CA ASN A 195 3.55 5.13 -0.36
C ASN A 195 2.98 6.36 -1.09
N LEU A 196 1.65 6.41 -1.15
CA LEU A 196 0.85 7.42 -1.84
C LEU A 196 -0.33 7.83 -0.96
N GLY A 197 -0.44 9.10 -0.66
CA GLY A 197 -1.61 9.73 -0.07
C GLY A 197 -2.26 10.67 -1.08
N VAL A 198 -3.58 10.65 -1.20
CA VAL A 198 -4.34 11.54 -2.08
C VAL A 198 -5.47 12.15 -1.27
N SER A 199 -5.61 13.49 -1.32
CA SER A 199 -6.73 14.21 -0.72
C SER A 199 -7.96 14.16 -1.63
N SER A 200 -9.13 14.42 -1.07
CA SER A 200 -10.37 14.53 -1.86
C SER A 200 -10.35 15.70 -2.85
N SER A 201 -9.53 16.73 -2.62
CA SER A 201 -9.31 17.89 -3.52
C SER A 201 -8.37 17.55 -4.69
N GLY A 202 -7.62 16.46 -4.61
CA GLY A 202 -6.68 16.04 -5.64
C GLY A 202 -5.22 16.39 -5.37
N ASP A 203 -4.91 16.93 -4.19
CA ASP A 203 -3.52 17.02 -3.75
C ASP A 203 -2.98 15.63 -3.47
N PHE A 204 -1.76 15.34 -3.86
CA PHE A 204 -1.17 14.06 -3.57
C PHE A 204 0.28 14.18 -3.08
N ALA A 205 0.61 13.33 -2.11
CA ALA A 205 1.94 13.16 -1.60
C ALA A 205 2.38 11.71 -1.85
N TYR A 206 3.58 11.52 -2.34
CA TYR A 206 4.10 10.18 -2.58
C TYR A 206 5.59 10.11 -2.26
N GLN A 207 6.02 8.92 -1.87
CA GLN A 207 7.43 8.61 -1.83
C GLN A 207 7.86 8.14 -3.22
N ALA A 208 8.66 8.95 -3.90
CA ALA A 208 9.23 8.54 -5.17
C ALA A 208 10.08 7.26 -4.94
N ASN A 209 9.86 6.26 -5.80
CA ASN A 209 10.81 5.16 -5.85
C ASN A 209 12.07 5.71 -6.53
N PRO A 210 13.21 5.83 -5.84
CA PRO A 210 14.44 6.13 -6.53
C PRO A 210 14.64 5.02 -7.57
N SER A 211 14.49 5.40 -8.83
CA SER A 211 14.59 4.50 -9.97
C SER A 211 15.81 3.63 -9.82
N ALA A 212 15.62 2.33 -9.84
CA ALA A 212 16.64 1.33 -9.92
C ALA A 212 17.06 0.62 -8.64
N GLY A 213 16.13 0.05 -7.88
CA GLY A 213 16.50 -0.99 -6.91
C GLY A 213 17.51 -0.54 -5.85
N SER A 214 17.89 -1.46 -5.01
CA SER A 214 19.00 -1.28 -4.05
C SER A 214 20.34 -1.66 -4.70
N ARG A 215 21.42 -1.11 -4.16
CA ARG A 215 22.78 -1.59 -4.45
C ARG A 215 23.28 -2.45 -3.30
N LEU A 216 23.98 -3.50 -3.64
CA LEU A 216 24.71 -4.25 -2.65
C LEU A 216 26.03 -3.52 -2.34
N VAL A 217 26.23 -3.20 -1.08
CA VAL A 217 27.45 -2.57 -0.59
C VAL A 217 28.10 -3.46 0.46
N LEU A 218 29.41 -3.50 0.44
CA LEU A 218 30.23 -4.10 1.48
C LEU A 218 30.73 -2.97 2.36
N VAL A 219 30.50 -3.08 3.66
CA VAL A 219 31.00 -2.13 4.66
C VAL A 219 32.08 -2.83 5.48
N ASP A 220 33.26 -2.25 5.59
CA ASP A 220 34.32 -2.77 6.43
C ASP A 220 34.12 -2.38 7.89
N ARG A 221 35.02 -2.85 8.77
CA ARG A 221 34.93 -2.59 10.21
C ARG A 221 35.15 -1.11 10.59
N ASN A 222 35.68 -0.32 9.67
CA ASN A 222 35.92 1.12 9.86
C ASN A 222 34.75 1.96 9.29
N GLY A 223 33.71 1.30 8.75
CA GLY A 223 32.55 1.96 8.12
C GLY A 223 32.75 2.36 6.67
N ALA A 224 33.90 2.03 6.05
CA ALA A 224 34.13 2.34 4.64
C ALA A 224 33.28 1.41 3.77
N ALA A 225 32.43 2.01 2.89
CA ALA A 225 31.52 1.31 2.02
C ALA A 225 32.08 1.21 0.59
N ARG A 226 31.98 0.03 -0.04
CA ARG A 226 32.27 -0.18 -1.46
C ARG A 226 31.18 -0.99 -2.12
N ASN A 227 30.94 -0.78 -3.41
CA ASN A 227 29.94 -1.54 -4.14
C ASN A 227 30.35 -3.02 -4.22
N ALA A 228 29.40 -3.92 -3.97
CA ALA A 228 29.57 -5.36 -4.13
C ALA A 228 29.29 -5.83 -5.58
N GLY A 229 28.69 -4.97 -6.41
CA GLY A 229 28.39 -5.21 -7.82
C GLY A 229 28.13 -3.89 -8.54
N SER A 230 28.07 -3.92 -9.86
CA SER A 230 27.89 -2.73 -10.70
C SER A 230 26.43 -2.35 -10.93
N ASP A 231 25.50 -3.27 -10.68
CA ASP A 231 24.10 -3.09 -11.00
C ASP A 231 23.24 -2.77 -9.77
N THR A 232 22.11 -2.18 -10.04
CA THR A 232 21.01 -1.99 -9.11
C THR A 232 19.97 -3.07 -9.33
N GLY A 233 19.29 -3.49 -8.27
CA GLY A 233 18.27 -4.54 -8.35
C GLY A 233 17.45 -4.62 -7.08
N PHE A 234 16.40 -5.41 -7.11
CA PHE A 234 15.57 -5.68 -5.93
C PHE A 234 16.19 -6.83 -5.13
N TYR A 235 17.22 -6.50 -4.34
CA TYR A 235 17.97 -7.45 -3.54
C TYR A 235 17.35 -7.65 -2.17
N TYR A 236 17.31 -8.91 -1.71
CA TYR A 236 16.77 -9.27 -0.40
C TYR A 236 17.66 -10.31 0.28
N ALA A 237 17.76 -10.20 1.62
CA ALA A 237 18.48 -11.13 2.48
C ALA A 237 19.91 -11.49 2.02
N PRO A 238 20.81 -10.52 1.79
CA PRO A 238 22.19 -10.83 1.40
C PRO A 238 22.92 -11.60 2.51
N ARG A 239 23.71 -12.58 2.10
CA ARG A 239 24.57 -13.36 2.99
C ARG A 239 25.96 -13.46 2.41
N LEU A 240 26.95 -13.03 3.18
CA LEU A 240 28.37 -13.16 2.81
C LEU A 240 28.83 -14.59 3.10
N SER A 241 29.63 -15.17 2.19
CA SER A 241 30.27 -16.45 2.43
C SER A 241 31.31 -16.35 3.57
N PRO A 242 31.61 -17.47 4.28
CA PRO A 242 32.56 -17.46 5.39
C PRO A 242 33.95 -16.95 5.01
N ASP A 243 34.39 -17.14 3.78
CA ASP A 243 35.64 -16.66 3.23
C ASP A 243 35.61 -15.20 2.78
N GLY A 244 34.42 -14.55 2.83
CA GLY A 244 34.23 -13.16 2.43
C GLY A 244 34.32 -12.88 0.94
N LYS A 245 34.38 -13.93 0.08
CA LYS A 245 34.60 -13.77 -1.36
C LYS A 245 33.34 -13.78 -2.21
N ARG A 246 32.20 -14.22 -1.65
CA ARG A 246 30.91 -14.33 -2.36
C ARG A 246 29.76 -13.79 -1.53
N VAL A 247 28.72 -13.30 -2.22
CA VAL A 247 27.47 -12.92 -1.60
C VAL A 247 26.34 -13.73 -2.25
N ALA A 248 25.64 -14.51 -1.45
CA ALA A 248 24.36 -15.08 -1.85
C ALA A 248 23.25 -14.08 -1.58
N VAL A 249 22.31 -13.91 -2.49
CA VAL A 249 21.25 -12.92 -2.37
C VAL A 249 20.00 -13.38 -3.13
N ALA A 250 18.85 -13.18 -2.55
CA ALA A 250 17.60 -13.29 -3.30
C ALA A 250 17.39 -12.02 -4.12
N ARG A 251 17.07 -12.17 -5.41
CA ARG A 251 16.79 -11.07 -6.33
C ARG A 251 15.45 -11.28 -6.99
N TRP A 252 14.61 -10.26 -6.94
CA TRP A 252 13.35 -10.25 -7.67
C TRP A 252 13.60 -9.87 -9.13
N ALA A 253 12.85 -10.50 -10.03
CA ALA A 253 12.95 -10.21 -11.46
C ALA A 253 12.49 -8.78 -11.78
N ASP A 254 11.43 -8.35 -11.07
CA ASP A 254 10.82 -7.04 -11.26
C ASP A 254 10.24 -6.49 -9.94
N ILE A 255 9.63 -5.31 -10.01
CA ILE A 255 8.98 -4.63 -8.88
C ILE A 255 7.68 -5.30 -8.42
N ASN A 256 7.11 -6.23 -9.21
CA ASN A 256 5.87 -6.91 -8.88
C ASN A 256 6.10 -8.09 -7.94
N PHE A 257 7.37 -8.39 -7.64
CA PHE A 257 7.75 -9.52 -6.78
C PHE A 257 7.16 -10.87 -7.23
N ALA A 258 6.90 -11.00 -8.54
CA ALA A 258 6.25 -12.19 -9.10
C ALA A 258 7.15 -13.41 -9.06
N THR A 259 8.43 -13.23 -9.37
CA THR A 259 9.42 -14.29 -9.36
C THR A 259 10.67 -13.85 -8.59
N ARG A 260 11.22 -14.78 -7.82
CA ARG A 260 12.39 -14.54 -6.98
C ARG A 260 13.41 -15.66 -7.13
N ASP A 261 14.61 -15.28 -7.47
CA ASP A 261 15.72 -16.22 -7.62
C ASP A 261 16.84 -15.97 -6.65
N VAL A 262 17.55 -17.01 -6.31
CA VAL A 262 18.81 -16.95 -5.59
C VAL A 262 19.95 -16.73 -6.57
N TRP A 263 20.75 -15.72 -6.30
CA TRP A 263 21.92 -15.37 -7.06
C TRP A 263 23.15 -15.41 -6.15
N VAL A 264 24.30 -15.77 -6.74
CA VAL A 264 25.61 -15.65 -6.09
C VAL A 264 26.44 -14.68 -6.87
N LEU A 265 26.97 -13.68 -6.17
CA LEU A 265 27.93 -12.72 -6.70
C LEU A 265 29.32 -13.11 -6.21
N ASP A 266 30.25 -13.30 -7.12
CA ASP A 266 31.67 -13.45 -6.82
C ASP A 266 32.31 -12.06 -6.74
N LEU A 267 32.81 -11.72 -5.56
CA LEU A 267 33.35 -10.40 -5.24
C LEU A 267 34.80 -10.21 -5.73
N VAL A 268 35.45 -11.28 -6.12
CA VAL A 268 36.84 -11.30 -6.65
C VAL A 268 36.83 -11.23 -8.15
N GLN A 269 35.99 -12.06 -8.78
CA GLN A 269 35.88 -12.13 -10.23
C GLN A 269 34.86 -11.15 -10.81
N HIS A 270 34.06 -10.47 -9.97
CA HIS A 270 32.96 -9.58 -10.35
C HIS A 270 31.94 -10.25 -11.26
N THR A 271 31.68 -11.55 -11.06
CA THR A 271 30.72 -12.33 -11.80
C THR A 271 29.49 -12.61 -10.97
N ARG A 272 28.37 -12.93 -11.65
CA ARG A 272 27.13 -13.33 -10.98
C ARG A 272 26.55 -14.58 -11.63
N THR A 273 26.03 -15.47 -10.81
CA THR A 273 25.43 -16.72 -11.22
C THR A 273 24.04 -16.85 -10.63
N ARG A 274 23.04 -17.10 -11.43
CA ARG A 274 21.69 -17.44 -11.00
C ARG A 274 21.66 -18.91 -10.60
N LEU A 275 21.17 -19.22 -9.39
CA LEU A 275 21.13 -20.57 -8.85
C LEU A 275 19.74 -21.22 -8.96
N THR A 276 18.68 -20.45 -8.89
CA THR A 276 17.30 -20.96 -9.03
C THR A 276 16.64 -20.37 -10.28
N PHE A 277 15.67 -21.10 -10.85
CA PHE A 277 15.00 -20.75 -12.09
C PHE A 277 13.51 -21.10 -11.92
N ASP A 278 12.73 -20.15 -11.39
CA ASP A 278 11.27 -20.27 -11.25
C ASP A 278 10.55 -19.48 -12.35
#